data_562f41a4f9ae512ec2ced2304f4e2012
#
_entry.id   562f41a4f9ae512ec2ced2304f4e2012
#
_cell.length_a   1.000
_cell.length_b   1.000
_cell.length_c   1.000
_cell.angle_alpha   90.00
_cell.angle_beta   90.00
_cell.angle_gamma   90.00
#
_symmetry.space_group_name_H-M   'P 1'
#
loop_
_entity.id
_entity.type
_entity.pdbx_description
1 polymer ?
#
loop_
_entity_poly.entity_id
_entity_poly.type
_entity_poly.pdbx_seq_one_letter_code
_entity_poly.pdbx_strand_id
1 'polypeptide(L)'
;MDFWASGSGSFRGSFLLGGATSGDARVNIGSSGIANVAGAAVIKLGEGTLGALSNWGISYNPDFTASYIELLGTVNGTILDTLDANDHATGRTVTFSNGLKGDGKLVKVGDGVLVLNGTAQAPVPAEGETAAVPGFTGTVELREGGLTVKDSSVIGQGALLIGGGLTVNVTSADGYVLNAGSTLGSTGISGGTATLSAGLTLNGGTLSFSSLD
;
A
#
# COMPACT_ATOMS: atom_id res chain seq x y z
N MET A 1 -20.87 8.27 2.97
CA MET A 1 -20.63 9.56 3.66
C MET A 1 -19.43 10.17 2.98
N ASP A 2 -19.65 11.19 2.14
CA ASP A 2 -18.58 11.85 1.41
C ASP A 2 -17.95 12.90 2.32
N PHE A 3 -16.67 12.74 2.61
CA PHE A 3 -15.93 13.70 3.42
C PHE A 3 -15.18 14.67 2.48
N TRP A 4 -15.65 15.92 2.40
CA TRP A 4 -14.99 16.99 1.67
C TRP A 4 -14.10 17.79 2.63
N ALA A 5 -12.79 17.69 2.49
CA ALA A 5 -11.87 18.62 3.12
C ALA A 5 -11.23 19.50 2.06
N SER A 6 -11.77 20.68 1.83
CA SER A 6 -11.11 21.74 1.08
C SER A 6 -10.50 22.73 2.09
N GLY A 7 -9.19 22.70 2.27
CA GLY A 7 -8.48 23.64 3.11
C GLY A 7 -7.22 23.05 3.73
N SER A 8 -6.18 23.87 3.90
CA SER A 8 -4.97 23.51 4.65
C SER A 8 -5.28 23.52 6.14
N GLY A 9 -5.85 22.46 6.65
CA GLY A 9 -6.07 22.25 8.08
C GLY A 9 -5.04 21.28 8.64
N SER A 10 -4.38 21.64 9.75
CA SER A 10 -3.55 20.68 10.48
C SER A 10 -4.46 19.63 11.11
N PHE A 11 -4.39 18.39 10.63
CA PHE A 11 -5.09 17.27 11.25
C PHE A 11 -4.26 16.76 12.43
N ARG A 12 -4.84 16.85 13.63
CA ARG A 12 -4.28 16.20 14.83
C ARG A 12 -5.20 15.05 15.19
N GLY A 13 -4.77 13.84 15.00
CA GLY A 13 -5.58 12.67 15.35
C GLY A 13 -5.28 11.44 14.49
N SER A 14 -6.09 10.41 14.64
CA SER A 14 -6.01 9.20 13.85
C SER A 14 -6.98 9.26 12.68
N PHE A 15 -6.54 8.91 11.49
CA PHE A 15 -7.41 8.63 10.35
C PHE A 15 -7.69 7.12 10.33
N LEU A 16 -8.95 6.75 10.42
CA LEU A 16 -9.39 5.37 10.34
C LEU A 16 -10.38 5.24 9.18
N LEU A 17 -10.01 4.45 8.19
CA LEU A 17 -10.92 4.03 7.13
C LEU A 17 -11.45 2.63 7.44
N GLY A 18 -12.78 2.53 7.61
CA GLY A 18 -13.44 1.26 7.86
C GLY A 18 -13.09 0.63 9.21
N GLY A 19 -13.91 -0.32 9.61
CA GLY A 19 -13.71 -1.16 10.79
C GLY A 19 -13.58 -2.63 10.37
N ALA A 20 -13.56 -3.53 11.37
CA ALA A 20 -13.49 -4.96 11.14
C ALA A 20 -14.77 -5.58 10.52
N THR A 21 -15.82 -4.80 10.34
CA THR A 21 -17.11 -5.28 9.80
C THR A 21 -17.54 -4.42 8.63
N SER A 22 -17.65 -5.05 7.48
CA SER A 22 -18.25 -4.64 6.21
C SER A 22 -18.55 -3.14 6.05
N GLY A 23 -17.83 -2.44 5.22
CA GLY A 23 -18.17 -1.06 4.94
C GLY A 23 -17.89 -0.68 3.50
N ASP A 24 -18.93 -0.31 2.77
CA ASP A 24 -18.84 0.39 1.48
C ASP A 24 -18.35 1.84 1.68
N ALA A 25 -17.58 2.10 2.74
CA ALA A 25 -17.06 3.42 3.01
C ALA A 25 -16.08 3.82 1.90
N ARG A 26 -16.40 4.92 1.19
CA ARG A 26 -15.49 5.50 0.21
C ARG A 26 -15.12 6.92 0.65
N VAL A 27 -13.82 7.21 0.63
CA VAL A 27 -13.29 8.55 0.85
C VAL A 27 -12.46 8.94 -0.37
N ASN A 28 -12.86 10.01 -1.04
CA ASN A 28 -12.12 10.54 -2.19
C ASN A 28 -11.18 11.66 -1.73
N ILE A 29 -9.93 11.57 -2.11
CA ILE A 29 -8.84 12.45 -1.65
C ILE A 29 -8.42 13.39 -2.78
N GLY A 30 -8.36 14.68 -2.47
CA GLY A 30 -7.87 15.73 -3.37
C GLY A 30 -6.36 15.93 -3.31
N SER A 31 -5.87 16.95 -4.02
CA SER A 31 -4.43 17.24 -4.18
C SER A 31 -3.66 17.51 -2.88
N SER A 32 -4.34 17.90 -1.81
CA SER A 32 -3.69 18.08 -0.50
C SER A 32 -3.28 16.77 0.16
N GLY A 33 -3.83 15.65 -0.27
CA GLY A 33 -3.52 14.34 0.25
C GLY A 33 -3.87 14.16 1.73
N ILE A 34 -3.21 13.21 2.37
CA ILE A 34 -3.24 13.00 3.81
C ILE A 34 -1.84 13.32 4.34
N ALA A 35 -1.70 14.51 4.91
CA ALA A 35 -0.43 14.98 5.44
C ALA A 35 -0.54 15.21 6.97
N ASN A 36 0.46 14.77 7.70
CA ASN A 36 0.61 15.12 9.11
C ASN A 36 1.69 16.18 9.26
N VAL A 37 1.29 17.36 9.63
CA VAL A 37 2.18 18.52 9.75
C VAL A 37 2.64 18.76 11.19
N ALA A 38 2.03 18.15 12.20
CA ALA A 38 2.41 18.35 13.59
C ALA A 38 1.81 17.27 14.52
N GLY A 39 2.60 16.34 14.96
CA GLY A 39 2.24 15.34 15.97
C GLY A 39 2.21 13.90 15.45
N ALA A 40 2.16 12.94 16.35
CA ALA A 40 2.04 11.52 16.00
C ALA A 40 0.59 11.22 15.57
N ALA A 41 0.29 11.29 14.28
CA ALA A 41 -0.97 10.76 13.77
C ALA A 41 -0.78 9.32 13.33
N VAL A 42 -1.81 8.52 13.54
CA VAL A 42 -1.86 7.15 13.08
C VAL A 42 -2.85 7.06 11.92
N ILE A 43 -2.41 6.55 10.79
CA ILE A 43 -3.30 6.21 9.68
C ILE A 43 -3.53 4.72 9.73
N LYS A 44 -4.79 4.35 9.89
CA LYS A 44 -5.25 2.96 9.89
C LYS A 44 -6.20 2.75 8.73
N LEU A 45 -5.88 1.81 7.89
CA LEU A 45 -6.66 1.44 6.72
C LEU A 45 -7.22 0.04 6.94
N GLY A 46 -8.51 -0.06 7.05
CA GLY A 46 -9.26 -1.30 7.16
C GLY A 46 -10.07 -1.57 5.90
N GLU A 47 -11.33 -1.96 6.05
CA GLU A 47 -12.21 -2.21 4.92
C GLU A 47 -12.82 -0.91 4.39
N GLY A 48 -12.76 -0.70 3.09
CA GLY A 48 -13.28 0.49 2.42
C GLY A 48 -12.45 0.92 1.22
N THR A 49 -12.83 2.03 0.60
CA THR A 49 -12.16 2.54 -0.59
C THR A 49 -11.57 3.92 -0.37
N LEU A 50 -10.28 4.08 -0.65
CA LEU A 50 -9.64 5.37 -0.88
C LEU A 50 -9.67 5.66 -2.38
N GLY A 51 -10.37 6.70 -2.78
CA GLY A 51 -10.44 7.14 -4.17
C GLY A 51 -9.60 8.39 -4.41
N ALA A 52 -9.40 8.74 -5.67
CA ALA A 52 -8.63 9.90 -6.08
C ALA A 52 -9.51 10.94 -6.80
N LEU A 53 -9.39 12.21 -6.41
CA LEU A 53 -9.93 13.38 -7.15
C LEU A 53 -8.83 14.09 -7.95
N SER A 54 -7.58 13.75 -7.66
CA SER A 54 -6.36 14.30 -8.30
C SER A 54 -5.18 13.42 -7.91
N ASN A 55 -3.96 13.76 -8.32
CA ASN A 55 -2.78 13.16 -7.74
C ASN A 55 -2.68 13.57 -6.27
N TRP A 56 -2.43 12.61 -5.38
CA TRP A 56 -2.31 12.85 -3.95
C TRP A 56 -1.33 11.88 -3.29
N GLY A 57 -1.03 12.11 -2.01
CA GLY A 57 -0.15 11.24 -1.28
C GLY A 57 -0.43 11.21 0.22
N ILE A 58 0.15 10.22 0.86
CA ILE A 58 0.29 10.14 2.31
C ILE A 58 1.73 10.49 2.64
N SER A 59 1.94 11.54 3.44
CA SER A 59 3.25 11.92 3.90
C SER A 59 3.23 12.40 5.34
N TYR A 60 4.20 11.95 6.12
CA TYR A 60 4.41 12.38 7.50
C TYR A 60 5.66 13.25 7.60
N ASN A 61 5.70 14.12 8.62
CA ASN A 61 6.89 14.88 8.93
C ASN A 61 8.02 13.94 9.36
N PRO A 62 9.21 14.05 8.75
CA PRO A 62 10.36 13.18 9.06
C PRO A 62 10.87 13.26 10.49
N ASP A 63 10.50 14.29 11.24
CA ASP A 63 10.91 14.46 12.65
C ASP A 63 10.20 13.48 13.62
N PHE A 64 9.22 12.69 13.15
CA PHE A 64 8.53 11.69 13.95
C PHE A 64 8.95 10.28 13.53
N THR A 65 9.77 9.66 14.33
CA THR A 65 10.52 8.43 14.07
C THR A 65 9.70 7.13 13.95
N ALA A 66 8.37 7.17 13.84
CA ALA A 66 7.54 5.96 13.79
C ALA A 66 6.23 6.13 13.04
N SER A 67 6.21 6.84 11.93
CA SER A 67 4.97 7.05 11.19
C SER A 67 4.79 6.02 10.09
N TYR A 68 4.00 4.99 10.36
CA TYR A 68 3.62 3.96 9.40
C TYR A 68 2.14 4.08 9.04
N ILE A 69 1.79 3.59 7.86
CA ILE A 69 0.42 3.32 7.47
C ILE A 69 0.09 1.90 7.93
N GLU A 70 -0.84 1.78 8.87
CA GLU A 70 -1.26 0.50 9.41
C GLU A 70 -2.39 -0.08 8.56
N LEU A 71 -2.14 -1.23 7.94
CA LEU A 71 -3.15 -2.01 7.26
C LEU A 71 -3.76 -3.00 8.25
N LEU A 72 -5.06 -2.86 8.49
CA LEU A 72 -5.79 -3.73 9.43
C LEU A 72 -6.18 -5.03 8.75
N GLY A 73 -6.04 -6.15 9.46
CA GLY A 73 -6.41 -7.48 8.99
C GLY A 73 -7.92 -7.63 8.85
N THR A 74 -8.46 -7.20 7.70
CA THR A 74 -9.87 -7.33 7.33
C THR A 74 -10.04 -8.25 6.13
N VAL A 75 -11.22 -8.82 5.95
CA VAL A 75 -11.48 -9.84 4.91
C VAL A 75 -11.21 -9.30 3.49
N ASN A 76 -11.75 -8.12 3.18
CA ASN A 76 -11.64 -7.55 1.83
C ASN A 76 -10.42 -6.62 1.70
N GLY A 77 -9.92 -6.08 2.82
CA GLY A 77 -8.83 -5.11 2.86
C GLY A 77 -9.26 -3.72 2.42
N THR A 78 -8.27 -2.86 2.25
CA THR A 78 -8.45 -1.50 1.72
C THR A 78 -8.33 -1.51 0.21
N ILE A 79 -9.31 -0.99 -0.49
CA ILE A 79 -9.24 -0.73 -1.93
C ILE A 79 -8.65 0.67 -2.13
N LEU A 80 -7.59 0.77 -2.92
CA LEU A 80 -7.06 2.01 -3.43
C LEU A 80 -7.46 2.14 -4.90
N ASP A 81 -8.43 3.01 -5.16
CA ASP A 81 -8.90 3.30 -6.51
C ASP A 81 -8.22 4.56 -7.03
N THR A 82 -7.41 4.38 -8.06
CA THR A 82 -6.64 5.47 -8.69
C THR A 82 -7.30 6.07 -9.94
N LEU A 83 -8.52 5.66 -10.28
CA LEU A 83 -9.31 6.42 -11.24
C LEU A 83 -9.82 7.72 -10.61
N ASP A 84 -9.83 8.79 -11.39
CA ASP A 84 -10.44 10.04 -10.95
C ASP A 84 -11.92 9.82 -10.62
N ALA A 85 -12.31 10.18 -9.40
CA ALA A 85 -13.67 9.95 -8.93
C ALA A 85 -14.72 10.84 -9.61
N ASN A 86 -14.31 11.90 -10.34
CA ASN A 86 -15.22 12.79 -11.06
C ASN A 86 -15.44 12.34 -12.51
N ASP A 87 -14.36 11.95 -13.23
CA ASP A 87 -14.45 11.63 -14.65
C ASP A 87 -14.41 10.13 -14.95
N HIS A 88 -13.99 9.30 -14.00
CA HIS A 88 -13.85 7.83 -14.11
C HIS A 88 -13.07 7.37 -15.37
N ALA A 89 -12.21 8.23 -15.90
CA ALA A 89 -11.42 7.97 -17.10
C ALA A 89 -9.94 8.29 -16.92
N THR A 90 -9.61 9.27 -16.07
CA THR A 90 -8.24 9.71 -15.86
C THR A 90 -7.59 8.93 -14.73
N GLY A 91 -6.51 8.21 -15.03
CA GLY A 91 -5.66 7.58 -14.02
C GLY A 91 -4.90 8.63 -13.20
N ARG A 92 -4.91 8.50 -11.87
CA ARG A 92 -4.23 9.39 -10.93
C ARG A 92 -3.04 8.71 -10.28
N THR A 93 -2.05 9.50 -9.90
CA THR A 93 -0.91 9.00 -9.12
C THR A 93 -1.17 9.19 -7.64
N VAL A 94 -1.07 8.10 -6.88
CA VAL A 94 -1.15 8.11 -5.42
C VAL A 94 0.20 7.67 -4.85
N THR A 95 0.76 8.47 -3.93
CA THR A 95 2.09 8.19 -3.35
C THR A 95 1.99 7.95 -1.85
N PHE A 96 2.44 6.80 -1.40
CA PHE A 96 2.66 6.50 0.01
C PHE A 96 4.15 6.67 0.32
N SER A 97 4.49 7.78 0.96
CA SER A 97 5.86 8.08 1.37
C SER A 97 6.26 7.41 2.68
N ASN A 98 5.29 6.90 3.41
CA ASN A 98 5.49 6.18 4.67
C ASN A 98 5.46 4.69 4.46
N GLY A 99 6.19 3.95 5.29
CA GLY A 99 6.20 2.51 5.26
C GLY A 99 4.87 1.88 5.72
N LEU A 100 4.65 0.65 5.33
CA LEU A 100 3.49 -0.13 5.72
C LEU A 100 3.77 -0.89 7.02
N LYS A 101 2.74 -1.16 7.83
CA LYS A 101 2.75 -2.08 8.96
C LYS A 101 1.43 -2.84 9.06
N GLY A 102 1.40 -3.89 9.88
CA GLY A 102 0.22 -4.71 10.12
C GLY A 102 0.11 -5.89 9.15
N ASP A 103 -1.02 -6.57 9.20
CA ASP A 103 -1.29 -7.83 8.48
C ASP A 103 -2.41 -7.70 7.44
N GLY A 104 -2.90 -6.48 7.23
CA GLY A 104 -4.02 -6.21 6.32
C GLY A 104 -3.62 -6.24 4.84
N LYS A 105 -4.63 -6.07 4.00
CA LYS A 105 -4.51 -6.08 2.54
C LYS A 105 -4.74 -4.67 1.96
N LEU A 106 -3.90 -4.29 1.00
CA LEU A 106 -4.09 -3.14 0.13
C LEU A 106 -4.30 -3.62 -1.31
N VAL A 107 -5.46 -3.34 -1.87
CA VAL A 107 -5.83 -3.72 -3.25
C VAL A 107 -5.82 -2.49 -4.14
N LYS A 108 -4.89 -2.43 -5.07
CA LYS A 108 -4.78 -1.35 -6.05
C LYS A 108 -5.64 -1.66 -7.27
N VAL A 109 -6.60 -0.78 -7.55
CA VAL A 109 -7.46 -0.80 -8.74
C VAL A 109 -7.41 0.55 -9.48
N GLY A 110 -8.01 0.60 -10.68
CA GLY A 110 -8.04 1.79 -11.54
C GLY A 110 -6.74 1.99 -12.33
N ASP A 111 -6.81 2.73 -13.44
CA ASP A 111 -5.75 2.85 -14.45
C ASP A 111 -4.55 3.72 -14.02
N GLY A 112 -4.63 4.41 -12.90
CA GLY A 112 -3.53 5.22 -12.40
C GLY A 112 -2.41 4.41 -11.75
N VAL A 113 -1.52 5.09 -11.03
CA VAL A 113 -0.31 4.51 -10.45
C VAL A 113 -0.30 4.67 -8.93
N LEU A 114 -0.02 3.58 -8.22
CA LEU A 114 0.41 3.65 -6.82
C LEU A 114 1.94 3.66 -6.75
N VAL A 115 2.47 4.57 -5.97
CA VAL A 115 3.92 4.67 -5.67
C VAL A 115 4.13 4.36 -4.19
N LEU A 116 4.90 3.32 -3.89
CA LEU A 116 5.31 2.95 -2.53
C LEU A 116 6.79 3.28 -2.34
N ASN A 117 7.08 4.32 -1.59
CA ASN A 117 8.44 4.81 -1.33
C ASN A 117 8.94 4.51 0.09
N GLY A 118 8.01 4.30 1.03
CA GLY A 118 8.37 4.04 2.43
C GLY A 118 8.84 2.61 2.65
N THR A 119 9.86 2.44 3.48
CA THR A 119 10.27 1.11 3.94
C THR A 119 9.26 0.57 4.94
N ALA A 120 8.77 -0.66 4.72
CA ALA A 120 7.86 -1.33 5.63
C ALA A 120 8.48 -1.49 7.03
N GLN A 121 7.63 -1.51 8.05
CA GLN A 121 8.10 -1.75 9.41
C GLN A 121 8.74 -3.13 9.51
N ALA A 122 9.95 -3.19 10.03
CA ALA A 122 10.58 -4.44 10.43
C ALA A 122 9.94 -4.97 11.73
N PRO A 123 10.00 -6.28 11.99
CA PRO A 123 9.64 -6.82 13.30
C PRO A 123 10.48 -6.16 14.38
N VAL A 124 9.85 -5.71 15.45
CA VAL A 124 10.54 -5.09 16.58
C VAL A 124 10.43 -6.04 17.77
N PRO A 125 11.55 -6.43 18.41
CA PRO A 125 11.50 -7.15 19.69
C PRO A 125 10.78 -6.27 20.71
N ALA A 126 9.75 -6.80 21.36
CA ALA A 126 9.09 -6.09 22.46
C ALA A 126 10.06 -6.05 23.66
N GLU A 127 10.37 -4.84 24.15
CA GLU A 127 11.17 -4.70 25.37
C GLU A 127 10.42 -5.34 26.55
N GLY A 128 10.99 -6.42 27.09
CA GLY A 128 10.42 -7.16 28.22
C GLY A 128 9.33 -8.17 27.89
N GLU A 129 8.98 -8.36 26.61
CA GLU A 129 8.02 -9.37 26.16
C GLU A 129 8.69 -10.48 25.35
N THR A 130 8.13 -11.69 25.42
CA THR A 130 8.66 -12.87 24.71
C THR A 130 8.27 -12.93 23.23
N ALA A 131 7.42 -12.02 22.75
CA ALA A 131 6.96 -11.97 21.36
C ALA A 131 7.38 -10.66 20.70
N ALA A 132 8.04 -10.77 19.54
CA ALA A 132 8.30 -9.61 18.68
C ALA A 132 7.00 -9.03 18.14
N VAL A 133 6.89 -7.70 18.07
CA VAL A 133 5.80 -7.05 17.34
C VAL A 133 6.04 -7.32 15.84
N PRO A 134 5.12 -7.99 15.14
CA PRO A 134 5.29 -8.24 13.71
C PRO A 134 5.46 -6.93 12.95
N GLY A 135 6.34 -6.94 11.95
CA GLY A 135 6.41 -5.87 10.98
C GLY A 135 5.21 -5.91 10.03
N PHE A 136 5.38 -5.42 8.80
CA PHE A 136 4.37 -5.62 7.77
C PHE A 136 4.41 -7.07 7.27
N THR A 137 3.32 -7.81 7.48
CA THR A 137 3.11 -9.19 7.04
C THR A 137 1.89 -9.34 6.14
N GLY A 138 1.27 -8.21 5.79
CA GLY A 138 0.06 -8.16 4.98
C GLY A 138 0.33 -8.37 3.49
N THR A 139 -0.62 -7.96 2.67
CA THR A 139 -0.56 -8.15 1.21
C THR A 139 -0.78 -6.83 0.48
N VAL A 140 0.04 -6.55 -0.51
CA VAL A 140 -0.22 -5.54 -1.54
C VAL A 140 -0.58 -6.28 -2.83
N GLU A 141 -1.77 -6.02 -3.37
CA GLU A 141 -2.30 -6.68 -4.55
C GLU A 141 -2.53 -5.66 -5.66
N LEU A 142 -1.84 -5.82 -6.80
CA LEU A 142 -2.03 -5.02 -8.00
C LEU A 142 -3.01 -5.73 -8.92
N ARG A 143 -4.22 -5.18 -9.08
CA ARG A 143 -5.27 -5.71 -9.96
C ARG A 143 -5.42 -4.94 -11.25
N GLU A 144 -5.15 -3.62 -11.23
CA GLU A 144 -5.30 -2.74 -12.39
C GLU A 144 -4.27 -1.61 -12.35
N GLY A 145 -3.97 -1.03 -13.50
CA GLY A 145 -3.06 0.09 -13.66
C GLY A 145 -1.61 -0.24 -13.31
N GLY A 146 -0.92 0.67 -12.64
CA GLY A 146 0.51 0.57 -12.34
C GLY A 146 0.84 0.59 -10.84
N LEU A 147 1.95 -0.05 -10.51
CA LEU A 147 2.59 0.03 -9.20
C LEU A 147 4.07 0.38 -9.40
N THR A 148 4.56 1.35 -8.64
CA THR A 148 5.98 1.67 -8.57
C THR A 148 6.47 1.40 -7.15
N VAL A 149 7.54 0.64 -7.04
CA VAL A 149 8.19 0.31 -5.76
C VAL A 149 9.68 0.58 -5.84
N LYS A 150 10.32 0.84 -4.72
CA LYS A 150 11.77 0.94 -4.67
C LYS A 150 12.38 -0.46 -4.82
N ASP A 151 12.06 -1.36 -3.90
CA ASP A 151 12.51 -2.74 -3.81
C ASP A 151 11.57 -3.50 -2.85
N SER A 152 11.91 -4.73 -2.44
CA SER A 152 11.08 -5.50 -1.52
C SER A 152 11.01 -4.93 -0.10
N SER A 153 11.85 -3.95 0.26
CA SER A 153 11.79 -3.33 1.59
C SER A 153 10.47 -2.59 1.84
N VAL A 154 9.77 -2.19 0.76
CA VAL A 154 8.44 -1.56 0.88
C VAL A 154 7.35 -2.55 1.30
N ILE A 155 7.57 -3.85 1.08
CA ILE A 155 6.65 -4.94 1.43
C ILE A 155 7.11 -5.66 2.72
N GLY A 156 8.37 -5.52 3.12
CA GLY A 156 8.92 -6.15 4.31
C GLY A 156 8.78 -7.68 4.28
N GLN A 157 8.04 -8.26 5.23
CA GLN A 157 7.72 -9.69 5.29
C GLN A 157 6.36 -10.03 4.66
N GLY A 158 5.72 -9.07 4.03
CA GLY A 158 4.43 -9.23 3.38
C GLY A 158 4.54 -9.87 2.00
N ALA A 159 3.40 -9.88 1.30
CA ALA A 159 3.27 -10.37 -0.06
C ALA A 159 3.00 -9.22 -1.05
N LEU A 160 3.64 -9.29 -2.22
CA LEU A 160 3.29 -8.52 -3.41
C LEU A 160 2.69 -9.48 -4.44
N LEU A 161 1.41 -9.29 -4.77
CA LEU A 161 0.69 -10.08 -5.77
C LEU A 161 0.38 -9.21 -6.99
N ILE A 162 0.72 -9.70 -8.17
CA ILE A 162 0.59 -8.94 -9.41
C ILE A 162 -0.44 -9.61 -10.31
N GLY A 163 -1.41 -8.85 -10.80
CA GLY A 163 -2.38 -9.29 -11.80
C GLY A 163 -1.73 -9.60 -13.15
N GLY A 164 -2.32 -10.52 -13.89
CA GLY A 164 -1.83 -10.87 -15.23
C GLY A 164 -1.86 -9.68 -16.18
N GLY A 165 -0.84 -9.55 -17.02
CA GLY A 165 -0.67 -8.43 -17.95
C GLY A 165 -0.20 -7.11 -17.33
N LEU A 166 0.00 -7.05 -16.01
CA LEU A 166 0.40 -5.83 -15.31
C LEU A 166 1.90 -5.78 -15.05
N THR A 167 2.41 -4.55 -14.89
CA THR A 167 3.83 -4.30 -14.65
C THR A 167 4.03 -3.55 -13.33
N VAL A 168 4.95 -4.06 -12.51
CA VAL A 168 5.51 -3.33 -11.37
C VAL A 168 6.80 -2.66 -11.80
N ASN A 169 6.85 -1.35 -11.65
CA ASN A 169 8.04 -0.55 -11.91
C ASN A 169 8.94 -0.55 -10.67
N VAL A 170 10.17 -1.04 -10.81
CA VAL A 170 11.18 -1.09 -9.74
C VAL A 170 12.17 0.05 -9.95
N THR A 171 12.38 0.88 -8.94
CA THR A 171 13.24 2.07 -9.04
C THR A 171 14.63 1.88 -8.45
N SER A 172 14.88 0.79 -7.71
CA SER A 172 16.21 0.45 -7.20
C SER A 172 17.17 0.09 -8.33
N ALA A 173 18.40 0.61 -8.29
CA ALA A 173 19.45 0.25 -9.23
C ALA A 173 19.86 -1.24 -9.11
N ASP A 174 19.68 -1.84 -7.94
CA ASP A 174 19.99 -3.26 -7.66
C ASP A 174 18.84 -4.20 -8.11
N GLY A 175 17.77 -3.65 -8.67
CA GLY A 175 16.58 -4.40 -9.04
C GLY A 175 15.68 -4.73 -7.84
N TYR A 176 14.84 -5.74 -7.99
CA TYR A 176 13.94 -6.21 -6.94
C TYR A 176 14.57 -7.37 -6.18
N VAL A 177 15.08 -7.09 -4.98
CA VAL A 177 15.66 -8.11 -4.10
C VAL A 177 14.57 -8.68 -3.20
N LEU A 178 14.20 -9.94 -3.41
CA LEU A 178 13.19 -10.63 -2.62
C LEU A 178 13.82 -11.26 -1.39
N ASN A 179 13.68 -10.59 -0.26
CA ASN A 179 14.29 -10.97 1.00
C ASN A 179 13.51 -12.06 1.75
N ALA A 180 14.18 -12.71 2.72
CA ALA A 180 13.57 -13.72 3.58
C ALA A 180 12.29 -13.20 4.26
N GLY A 181 11.25 -14.02 4.28
CA GLY A 181 9.93 -13.68 4.83
C GLY A 181 8.99 -12.97 3.84
N SER A 182 9.50 -12.34 2.78
CA SER A 182 8.65 -11.72 1.77
C SER A 182 8.22 -12.71 0.68
N THR A 183 7.06 -12.42 0.08
CA THR A 183 6.50 -13.20 -1.04
C THR A 183 6.28 -12.33 -2.26
N LEU A 184 6.64 -12.83 -3.42
CA LEU A 184 6.27 -12.29 -4.72
C LEU A 184 5.44 -13.33 -5.46
N GLY A 185 4.27 -12.93 -5.97
CA GLY A 185 3.38 -13.87 -6.62
C GLY A 185 2.44 -13.24 -7.63
N SER A 186 1.54 -14.06 -8.16
CA SER A 186 0.44 -13.62 -9.02
C SER A 186 -0.89 -13.65 -8.26
N THR A 187 -1.83 -12.79 -8.67
CA THR A 187 -3.17 -12.74 -8.07
C THR A 187 -4.06 -13.91 -8.48
N GLY A 188 -3.63 -14.73 -9.44
CA GLY A 188 -4.50 -15.73 -10.08
C GLY A 188 -5.60 -15.13 -10.96
N ILE A 189 -5.67 -13.82 -11.12
CA ILE A 189 -6.59 -13.15 -12.04
C ILE A 189 -6.00 -13.31 -13.44
N SER A 190 -6.77 -13.93 -14.33
CA SER A 190 -6.35 -14.32 -15.67
C SER A 190 -5.92 -13.17 -16.57
N GLY A 191 -5.02 -13.39 -17.48
CA GLY A 191 -4.86 -12.55 -18.64
C GLY A 191 -3.47 -11.99 -18.89
N GLY A 192 -2.44 -12.78 -18.82
CA GLY A 192 -1.12 -12.38 -19.29
C GLY A 192 0.00 -12.49 -18.26
N THR A 193 1.19 -12.08 -18.66
CA THR A 193 2.41 -12.19 -17.84
C THR A 193 2.53 -11.01 -16.89
N ALA A 194 2.65 -11.28 -15.58
CA ALA A 194 3.05 -10.28 -14.60
C ALA A 194 4.53 -9.95 -14.81
N THR A 195 4.86 -8.65 -14.83
CA THR A 195 6.21 -8.19 -15.18
C THR A 195 6.80 -7.31 -14.07
N LEU A 196 8.08 -7.51 -13.78
CA LEU A 196 8.92 -6.54 -13.06
C LEU A 196 9.76 -5.78 -14.09
N SER A 197 9.88 -4.45 -13.93
CA SER A 197 10.68 -3.63 -14.85
C SER A 197 12.20 -3.77 -14.67
N ALA A 198 12.63 -4.49 -13.63
CA ALA A 198 14.03 -4.72 -13.31
C ALA A 198 14.31 -6.19 -12.98
N GLY A 199 15.58 -6.54 -12.88
CA GLY A 199 16.00 -7.88 -12.49
C GLY A 199 15.48 -8.28 -11.12
N LEU A 200 15.23 -9.58 -10.92
CA LEU A 200 14.83 -10.19 -9.66
C LEU A 200 15.98 -10.96 -9.06
N THR A 201 16.33 -10.64 -7.81
CA THR A 201 17.30 -11.39 -7.00
C THR A 201 16.57 -12.08 -5.86
N LEU A 202 16.76 -13.39 -5.72
CA LEU A 202 16.21 -14.18 -4.62
C LEU A 202 17.19 -14.20 -3.45
N ASN A 203 16.80 -13.64 -2.34
CA ASN A 203 17.57 -13.63 -1.08
C ASN A 203 16.73 -14.24 0.05
N GLY A 204 16.32 -15.49 -0.13
CA GLY A 204 15.54 -16.25 0.85
C GLY A 204 14.04 -15.96 0.88
N GLY A 205 13.51 -15.16 -0.04
CA GLY A 205 12.08 -14.94 -0.19
C GLY A 205 11.36 -16.06 -0.95
N THR A 206 10.04 -15.99 -1.02
CA THR A 206 9.18 -16.98 -1.66
C THR A 206 8.62 -16.46 -2.98
N LEU A 207 8.72 -17.26 -4.04
CA LEU A 207 7.97 -17.06 -5.28
C LEU A 207 6.71 -17.95 -5.26
N SER A 208 5.54 -17.32 -5.44
CA SER A 208 4.25 -18.00 -5.43
C SER A 208 3.46 -17.64 -6.69
N PHE A 209 3.51 -18.50 -7.68
CA PHE A 209 2.72 -18.34 -8.91
C PHE A 209 1.63 -19.41 -8.93
N SER A 210 0.37 -18.99 -9.01
CA SER A 210 -0.71 -19.90 -9.36
C SER A 210 -0.66 -20.12 -10.88
N SER A 211 -0.38 -21.33 -11.31
CA SER A 211 -0.69 -21.72 -12.69
C SER A 211 -2.20 -21.82 -12.79
N LEU A 212 -2.80 -21.06 -13.69
CA LEU A 212 -4.14 -21.38 -14.18
C LEU A 212 -3.94 -22.41 -15.28
N ASP A 213 -4.30 -23.65 -14.99
CA ASP A 213 -4.51 -24.70 -15.99
C ASP A 213 -5.76 -24.39 -16.81
#